data_5909030528013de4f45db4bdf822d228
#
_entry.id   5909030528013de4f45db4bdf822d228
#
_cell.length_a   1.000
_cell.length_b   1.000
_cell.length_c   1.000
_cell.angle_alpha   90.00
_cell.angle_beta   90.00
_cell.angle_gamma   90.00
#
_symmetry.space_group_name_H-M   'P 1'
#
loop_
_entity.id
_entity.type
_entity.pdbx_description
1 polymer ?
#
loop_
_entity_poly.entity_id
_entity_poly.type
_entity_poly.pdbx_seq_one_letter_code
_entity_poly.pdbx_strand_id
1 'polypeptide(L)'
;MKIPITFLGTSQAIPTADRNHTSILLTYKSENILIDCGEGTQRQFRKLKLNPCNLTRLLITHWHGDHILGIPGLLQTLALNGYNRKLQVYGPKGTEFFLRKILEMFVFEGKINYEVHEVSSGKILETPDFYIQSQEMIHGSTKSP
;
A
#
# COMPACT_ATOMS: atom_id res chain seq x y z
N MET A 1 -21.24 13.99 2.00
CA MET A 1 -20.38 12.86 2.40
C MET A 1 -18.92 13.34 2.31
N LYS A 2 -18.05 13.01 3.31
CA LYS A 2 -16.63 13.39 3.29
C LYS A 2 -15.80 12.14 3.02
N ILE A 3 -14.76 12.26 2.17
CA ILE A 3 -13.77 11.23 1.91
C ILE A 3 -12.43 11.78 2.40
N PRO A 4 -11.98 11.43 3.61
CA PRO A 4 -10.67 11.84 4.11
C PRO A 4 -9.54 11.26 3.24
N ILE A 5 -8.60 12.13 2.86
CA ILE A 5 -7.35 11.75 2.22
C ILE A 5 -6.22 12.23 3.13
N THR A 6 -5.41 11.30 3.62
CA THR A 6 -4.30 11.57 4.52
C THR A 6 -2.98 11.28 3.83
N PHE A 7 -2.14 12.30 3.67
CA PHE A 7 -0.80 12.15 3.13
C PHE A 7 0.15 11.67 4.24
N LEU A 8 0.60 10.42 4.15
CA LEU A 8 1.58 9.82 5.07
C LEU A 8 3.00 10.12 4.61
N GLY A 9 3.20 10.34 3.33
CA GLY A 9 4.46 10.72 2.73
C GLY A 9 4.28 11.27 1.33
N THR A 10 5.15 12.20 0.94
CA THR A 10 5.07 12.94 -0.32
C THR A 10 6.42 13.18 -0.99
N SER A 11 7.51 12.58 -0.48
CA SER A 11 8.84 12.68 -1.09
C SER A 11 8.98 11.65 -2.20
N GLN A 12 9.60 12.05 -3.30
CA GLN A 12 9.97 11.13 -4.38
C GLN A 12 11.46 10.79 -4.27
N ALA A 13 11.83 9.61 -4.74
CA ALA A 13 13.19 9.08 -4.88
C ALA A 13 14.02 9.10 -3.59
N ILE A 14 14.27 10.25 -2.98
CA ILE A 14 15.06 10.42 -1.77
C ILE A 14 14.19 11.09 -0.69
N PRO A 15 14.04 10.48 0.50
CA PRO A 15 13.30 11.09 1.59
C PRO A 15 14.08 12.27 2.18
N THR A 16 13.37 13.18 2.83
CA THR A 16 14.01 14.26 3.59
C THR A 16 13.81 14.04 5.09
N ALA A 17 14.45 14.87 5.93
CA ALA A 17 14.25 14.80 7.37
C ALA A 17 12.77 14.95 7.80
N ASP A 18 12.01 15.76 7.05
CA ASP A 18 10.64 16.11 7.38
C ASP A 18 9.59 15.42 6.51
N ARG A 19 10.03 14.77 5.43
CA ARG A 19 9.11 14.24 4.41
C ARG A 19 9.46 12.80 4.05
N ASN A 20 8.56 11.88 4.39
CA ASN A 20 8.65 10.47 4.02
C ASN A 20 8.34 10.23 2.53
N HIS A 21 8.77 9.10 2.02
CA HIS A 21 8.40 8.59 0.71
C HIS A 21 6.89 8.49 0.51
N THR A 22 6.46 8.40 -0.74
CA THR A 22 5.05 8.42 -1.16
C THR A 22 4.22 7.36 -0.44
N SER A 23 3.15 7.83 0.20
CA SER A 23 2.12 6.98 0.78
C SER A 23 0.89 7.82 1.09
N ILE A 24 -0.28 7.38 0.65
CA ILE A 24 -1.55 8.11 0.81
C ILE A 24 -2.59 7.15 1.37
N LEU A 25 -3.24 7.55 2.46
CA LEU A 25 -4.38 6.80 3.02
C LEU A 25 -5.69 7.48 2.64
N LEU A 26 -6.54 6.75 1.94
CA LEU A 26 -7.91 7.15 1.62
C LEU A 26 -8.86 6.36 2.52
N THR A 27 -9.75 7.07 3.21
CA THR A 27 -10.78 6.46 4.04
C THR A 27 -12.17 6.73 3.48
N TYR A 28 -12.93 5.67 3.26
CA TYR A 28 -14.31 5.77 2.81
C TYR A 28 -15.17 4.73 3.48
N LYS A 29 -16.13 5.15 4.30
CA LYS A 29 -16.94 4.24 5.13
C LYS A 29 -16.03 3.30 5.95
N SER A 30 -16.16 1.99 5.76
CA SER A 30 -15.33 0.96 6.41
C SER A 30 -14.04 0.63 5.64
N GLU A 31 -13.84 1.23 4.47
CA GLU A 31 -12.64 1.02 3.65
C GLU A 31 -11.51 1.96 4.05
N ASN A 32 -10.34 1.41 4.26
CA ASN A 32 -9.10 2.12 4.48
C ASN A 32 -8.09 1.63 3.44
N ILE A 33 -7.91 2.44 2.41
CA ILE A 33 -7.15 2.10 1.22
C ILE A 33 -5.82 2.84 1.28
N LEU A 34 -4.73 2.11 1.41
CA LEU A 34 -3.38 2.66 1.32
C LEU A 34 -2.93 2.63 -0.13
N ILE A 35 -2.53 3.77 -0.66
CA ILE A 35 -1.99 3.92 -2.01
C ILE A 35 -0.50 4.18 -1.85
N ASP A 36 0.32 3.25 -2.33
CA ASP A 36 1.74 3.14 -2.12
C ASP A 36 2.15 3.04 -0.64
N CYS A 37 3.30 2.47 -0.41
CA CYS A 37 3.83 2.25 0.93
C CYS A 37 5.34 2.49 0.91
N GLY A 38 5.72 3.76 0.78
CA GLY A 38 7.11 4.17 0.82
C GLY A 38 7.75 3.96 2.20
N GLU A 39 9.06 4.09 2.27
CA GLU A 39 9.81 3.92 3.52
C GLU A 39 9.22 4.80 4.64
N GLY A 40 9.14 4.25 5.84
CA GLY A 40 8.66 4.97 7.03
C GLY A 40 7.14 5.09 7.14
N THR A 41 6.34 4.55 6.22
CA THR A 41 4.87 4.59 6.26
C THR A 41 4.32 4.10 7.59
N GLN A 42 4.80 2.99 8.14
CA GLN A 42 4.36 2.47 9.44
C GLN A 42 4.59 3.48 10.58
N ARG A 43 5.68 4.24 10.53
CA ARG A 43 5.99 5.29 11.52
C ARG A 43 5.04 6.47 11.38
N GLN A 44 4.60 6.81 10.17
CA GLN A 44 3.61 7.87 9.93
C GLN A 44 2.23 7.49 10.48
N PHE A 45 1.81 6.24 10.37
CA PHE A 45 0.61 5.78 11.08
C PHE A 45 0.68 6.08 12.58
N ARG A 46 1.84 5.80 13.22
CA ARG A 46 2.05 6.09 14.63
C ARG A 46 2.02 7.59 14.93
N LYS A 47 2.73 8.41 14.15
CA LYS A 47 2.78 9.86 14.32
C LYS A 47 1.39 10.49 14.24
N LEU A 48 0.55 10.02 13.32
CA LEU A 48 -0.80 10.54 13.10
C LEU A 48 -1.86 9.84 13.98
N LYS A 49 -1.45 8.94 14.88
CA LYS A 49 -2.33 8.15 15.75
C LYS A 49 -3.38 7.34 14.97
N LEU A 50 -3.03 6.89 13.78
CA LEU A 50 -3.86 6.03 12.95
C LEU A 50 -3.56 4.57 13.25
N ASN A 51 -4.61 3.72 13.24
CA ASN A 51 -4.44 2.28 13.44
C ASN A 51 -4.24 1.58 12.09
N PRO A 52 -3.04 1.04 11.79
CA PRO A 52 -2.80 0.35 10.53
C PRO A 52 -3.61 -0.95 10.39
N CYS A 53 -4.07 -1.54 11.49
CA CYS A 53 -4.93 -2.74 11.45
C CYS A 53 -6.33 -2.48 10.89
N ASN A 54 -6.69 -1.22 10.66
CA ASN A 54 -7.92 -0.88 9.94
C ASN A 54 -7.76 -0.97 8.40
N LEU A 55 -6.55 -1.15 7.88
CA LEU A 55 -6.33 -1.29 6.45
C LEU A 55 -7.14 -2.44 5.87
N THR A 56 -7.78 -2.16 4.75
CA THR A 56 -8.54 -3.15 3.96
C THR A 56 -7.84 -3.46 2.65
N ARG A 57 -7.16 -2.46 2.07
CA ARG A 57 -6.52 -2.57 0.77
C ARG A 57 -5.17 -1.85 0.74
N LEU A 58 -4.25 -2.41 -0.04
CA LEU A 58 -2.98 -1.78 -0.46
C LEU A 58 -2.98 -1.73 -1.99
N LEU A 59 -2.87 -0.54 -2.56
CA LEU A 59 -2.72 -0.31 -3.98
C LEU A 59 -1.27 0.11 -4.25
N ILE A 60 -0.58 -0.62 -5.11
CA ILE A 60 0.80 -0.34 -5.52
C ILE A 60 0.75 0.21 -6.94
N THR A 61 1.13 1.48 -7.11
CA THR A 61 1.16 2.11 -8.42
C THR A 61 2.26 1.52 -9.29
N HIS A 62 3.45 1.34 -8.75
CA HIS A 62 4.58 0.69 -9.42
C HIS A 62 5.66 0.27 -8.40
N TRP A 63 6.67 -0.48 -8.86
CA TRP A 63 7.66 -1.13 -7.99
C TRP A 63 8.96 -0.32 -7.79
N HIS A 64 8.95 1.00 -7.94
CA HIS A 64 10.07 1.83 -7.49
C HIS A 64 10.16 1.86 -5.97
N GLY A 65 11.40 1.92 -5.44
CA GLY A 65 11.67 1.80 -4.01
C GLY A 65 10.91 2.81 -3.14
N ASP A 66 10.83 4.05 -3.57
CA ASP A 66 10.12 5.13 -2.86
C ASP A 66 8.60 4.91 -2.74
N HIS A 67 8.05 3.92 -3.44
CA HIS A 67 6.64 3.52 -3.37
C HIS A 67 6.41 2.21 -2.60
N ILE A 68 7.46 1.39 -2.36
CA ILE A 68 7.27 0.04 -1.82
C ILE A 68 8.16 -0.32 -0.63
N LEU A 69 9.22 0.43 -0.32
CA LEU A 69 10.19 0.07 0.73
C LEU A 69 9.60 0.01 2.14
N GLY A 70 8.44 0.60 2.37
CA GLY A 70 7.71 0.50 3.64
C GLY A 70 6.88 -0.77 3.81
N ILE A 71 6.67 -1.55 2.73
CA ILE A 71 5.81 -2.75 2.76
C ILE A 71 6.29 -3.76 3.81
N PRO A 72 7.57 -4.17 3.86
CA PRO A 72 8.02 -5.15 4.85
C PRO A 72 7.72 -4.71 6.29
N GLY A 73 8.06 -3.47 6.61
CA GLY A 73 7.82 -2.92 7.94
C GLY A 73 6.33 -2.79 8.29
N LEU A 74 5.50 -2.42 7.32
CA LEU A 74 4.05 -2.36 7.52
C LEU A 74 3.48 -3.76 7.79
N LEU A 75 3.81 -4.77 6.97
CA LEU A 75 3.32 -6.13 7.12
C LEU A 75 3.75 -6.74 8.47
N GLN A 76 5.00 -6.51 8.90
CA GLN A 76 5.48 -6.90 10.22
C GLN A 76 4.67 -6.22 11.33
N THR A 77 4.39 -4.92 11.19
CA THR A 77 3.58 -4.18 12.16
C THR A 77 2.15 -4.72 12.25
N LEU A 78 1.55 -5.05 11.11
CA LEU A 78 0.22 -5.66 11.07
C LEU A 78 0.20 -7.01 11.78
N ALA A 79 1.17 -7.88 11.50
CA ALA A 79 1.28 -9.19 12.12
C ALA A 79 1.41 -9.09 13.64
N LEU A 80 2.32 -8.25 14.13
CA LEU A 80 2.55 -8.05 15.56
C LEU A 80 1.38 -7.39 16.30
N ASN A 81 0.58 -6.59 15.62
CA ASN A 81 -0.62 -5.95 16.17
C ASN A 81 -1.89 -6.82 16.05
N GLY A 82 -1.76 -8.08 15.62
CA GLY A 82 -2.89 -9.01 15.54
C GLY A 82 -3.88 -8.70 14.41
N TYR A 83 -3.38 -8.25 13.26
CA TYR A 83 -4.21 -8.05 12.07
C TYR A 83 -4.95 -9.35 11.71
N ASN A 84 -6.27 -9.32 11.73
CA ASN A 84 -7.13 -10.50 11.59
C ASN A 84 -7.99 -10.49 10.32
N ARG A 85 -7.71 -9.58 9.39
CA ARG A 85 -8.38 -9.48 8.10
C ARG A 85 -7.53 -10.11 7.00
N LYS A 86 -8.08 -10.24 5.81
CA LYS A 86 -7.33 -10.54 4.59
C LYS A 86 -7.04 -9.22 3.87
N LEU A 87 -5.77 -8.81 3.82
CA LEU A 87 -5.34 -7.60 3.11
C LEU A 87 -5.44 -7.83 1.60
N GLN A 88 -6.23 -7.02 0.91
CA GLN A 88 -6.33 -7.06 -0.55
C GLN A 88 -5.22 -6.17 -1.14
N VAL A 89 -4.32 -6.76 -1.91
CA VAL A 89 -3.19 -6.04 -2.54
C VAL A 89 -3.42 -5.96 -4.04
N TYR A 90 -3.45 -4.75 -4.57
CA TYR A 90 -3.58 -4.47 -6.00
C TYR A 90 -2.28 -3.86 -6.52
N GLY A 91 -1.82 -4.31 -7.67
CA GLY A 91 -0.61 -3.74 -8.26
C GLY A 91 -0.37 -4.23 -9.69
N PRO A 92 0.66 -3.71 -10.37
CA PRO A 92 0.97 -4.09 -11.72
C PRO A 92 1.41 -5.55 -11.82
N LYS A 93 1.49 -6.06 -13.04
CA LYS A 93 2.01 -7.41 -13.33
C LYS A 93 3.38 -7.62 -12.65
N GLY A 94 3.53 -8.74 -11.96
CA GLY A 94 4.70 -9.10 -11.17
C GLY A 94 4.56 -8.80 -9.67
N THR A 95 3.48 -8.18 -9.23
CA THR A 95 3.24 -7.85 -7.81
C THR A 95 3.26 -9.09 -6.93
N GLU A 96 2.63 -10.18 -7.32
CA GLU A 96 2.65 -11.45 -6.57
C GLU A 96 4.09 -11.95 -6.38
N PHE A 97 4.88 -11.95 -7.44
CA PHE A 97 6.27 -12.40 -7.41
C PHE A 97 7.11 -11.52 -6.47
N PHE A 98 7.05 -10.20 -6.61
CA PHE A 98 7.86 -9.28 -5.82
C PHE A 98 7.45 -9.28 -4.35
N LEU A 99 6.16 -9.29 -4.06
CA LEU A 99 5.66 -9.34 -2.68
C LEU A 99 6.11 -10.62 -1.98
N ARG A 100 6.02 -11.77 -2.66
CA ARG A 100 6.53 -13.04 -2.14
C ARG A 100 8.03 -12.97 -1.86
N LYS A 101 8.83 -12.39 -2.78
CA LYS A 101 10.29 -12.22 -2.58
C LYS A 101 10.61 -11.34 -1.37
N ILE A 102 9.88 -10.26 -1.16
CA ILE A 102 10.01 -9.43 0.04
C ILE A 102 9.74 -10.27 1.30
N LEU A 103 8.67 -11.04 1.31
CA LEU A 103 8.30 -11.86 2.46
C LEU A 103 9.28 -13.02 2.73
N GLU A 104 9.92 -13.55 1.69
CA GLU A 104 10.96 -14.58 1.81
C GLU A 104 12.31 -14.01 2.29
N MET A 105 12.57 -12.73 2.04
CA MET A 105 13.84 -12.07 2.38
C MET A 105 14.01 -11.82 3.88
N PHE A 106 12.93 -11.67 4.61
CA PHE A 106 12.95 -11.33 6.03
C PHE A 106 12.40 -12.46 6.91
N VAL A 107 12.93 -12.57 8.12
CA VAL A 107 12.35 -13.43 9.15
C VAL A 107 11.25 -12.65 9.86
N PHE A 108 10.01 -13.03 9.61
CA PHE A 108 8.85 -12.40 10.24
C PHE A 108 8.34 -13.24 11.42
N GLU A 109 8.05 -12.59 12.53
CA GLU A 109 7.26 -13.15 13.62
C GLU A 109 5.78 -13.00 13.33
N GLY A 110 5.17 -14.06 12.84
CA GLY A 110 3.78 -14.08 12.42
C GLY A 110 3.60 -13.67 10.95
N LYS A 111 2.46 -14.04 10.43
CA LYS A 111 2.07 -13.77 9.03
C LYS A 111 0.66 -13.21 9.00
N ILE A 112 0.40 -12.29 8.11
CA ILE A 112 -0.94 -11.84 7.80
C ILE A 112 -1.52 -12.60 6.62
N ASN A 113 -2.83 -12.72 6.56
CA ASN A 113 -3.52 -13.15 5.35
C ASN A 113 -3.55 -12.00 4.34
N TYR A 114 -3.14 -12.26 3.11
CA TYR A 114 -3.26 -11.31 2.00
C TYR A 114 -3.67 -12.03 0.72
N GLU A 115 -4.16 -11.27 -0.23
CA GLU A 115 -4.53 -11.73 -1.57
C GLU A 115 -4.07 -10.70 -2.59
N VAL A 116 -3.39 -11.13 -3.64
CA VAL A 116 -2.84 -10.24 -4.67
C VAL A 116 -3.71 -10.26 -5.92
N HIS A 117 -3.98 -9.08 -6.44
CA HIS A 117 -4.69 -8.84 -7.69
C HIS A 117 -3.75 -8.06 -8.62
N GLU A 118 -3.20 -8.73 -9.63
CA GLU A 118 -2.41 -8.06 -10.66
C GLU A 118 -3.36 -7.37 -11.64
N VAL A 119 -3.16 -6.06 -11.80
CA VAL A 119 -4.08 -5.20 -12.53
C VAL A 119 -3.36 -4.39 -13.61
N SER A 120 -4.14 -3.96 -14.59
CA SER A 120 -3.73 -3.04 -15.67
C SER A 120 -4.77 -1.93 -15.79
N SER A 121 -4.92 -1.32 -16.98
CA SER A 121 -5.95 -0.31 -17.23
C SER A 121 -7.36 -0.88 -17.13
N GLY A 122 -8.29 -0.07 -16.61
CA GLY A 122 -9.70 -0.39 -16.47
C GLY A 122 -10.17 -0.45 -15.03
N LYS A 123 -11.39 -0.96 -14.84
CA LYS A 123 -11.98 -1.13 -13.52
C LYS A 123 -11.28 -2.29 -12.78
N ILE A 124 -10.66 -2.01 -11.65
CA ILE A 124 -9.89 -2.98 -10.86
C ILE A 124 -10.63 -3.47 -9.63
N LEU A 125 -11.62 -2.72 -9.17
CA LEU A 125 -12.46 -3.04 -8.03
C LEU A 125 -13.83 -2.41 -8.19
N GLU A 126 -14.86 -3.12 -7.81
CA GLU A 126 -16.23 -2.60 -7.71
C GLU A 126 -16.88 -3.09 -6.42
N THR A 127 -17.56 -2.19 -5.75
CA THR A 127 -18.37 -2.43 -4.56
C THR A 127 -19.76 -1.83 -4.78
N PRO A 128 -20.75 -2.09 -3.92
CA PRO A 128 -22.05 -1.40 -4.03
C PRO A 128 -21.97 0.13 -3.92
N ASP A 129 -20.92 0.65 -3.31
CA ASP A 129 -20.79 2.07 -2.96
C ASP A 129 -19.84 2.85 -3.89
N PHE A 130 -18.85 2.18 -4.49
CA PHE A 130 -17.83 2.82 -5.33
C PHE A 130 -17.14 1.81 -6.23
N TYR A 131 -16.43 2.31 -7.21
CA TYR A 131 -15.45 1.52 -7.97
C TYR A 131 -14.09 2.24 -7.99
N ILE A 132 -13.03 1.47 -8.21
CA ILE A 132 -11.68 1.98 -8.47
C ILE A 132 -11.31 1.61 -9.90
N GLN A 133 -10.77 2.57 -10.61
CA GLN A 133 -10.27 2.39 -11.96
C GLN A 133 -8.80 2.79 -11.99
N SER A 134 -7.98 2.01 -12.68
CA SER A 134 -6.59 2.34 -12.99
C SER A 134 -6.42 2.70 -14.45
N GLN A 135 -5.38 3.48 -14.73
CA GLN A 135 -4.93 3.79 -16.06
C GLN A 135 -3.43 3.56 -16.15
N GLU A 136 -3.02 2.72 -17.09
CA GLU A 136 -1.61 2.46 -17.34
C GLU A 136 -0.91 3.75 -17.82
N MET A 137 0.20 4.08 -17.17
CA MET A 137 1.00 5.25 -17.47
C MET A 137 2.41 4.83 -17.87
N ILE A 138 3.05 5.60 -18.73
CA ILE A 138 4.46 5.42 -19.06
C ILE A 138 5.28 6.24 -18.07
N HIS A 139 6.13 5.56 -17.29
CA HIS A 139 7.00 6.18 -16.30
C HIS A 139 8.41 5.61 -16.43
N GLY A 140 9.32 6.39 -17.02
CA GLY A 140 10.66 5.91 -17.34
C GLY A 140 10.64 4.74 -18.34
N SER A 141 11.33 3.65 -18.00
CA SER A 141 11.32 2.40 -18.80
C SER A 141 10.27 1.40 -18.33
N THR A 142 9.48 1.73 -17.30
CA THR A 142 8.47 0.84 -16.73
C THR A 142 7.06 1.36 -17.00
N LYS A 143 6.13 0.45 -17.24
CA LYS A 143 4.71 0.75 -17.24
C LYS A 143 4.18 0.60 -15.81
N SER A 144 3.44 1.59 -15.35
CA SER A 144 2.68 1.53 -14.10
C SER A 144 1.18 1.60 -14.37
N PRO A 145 0.34 0.87 -13.65
CA PRO A 145 -1.11 0.97 -13.76
C PRO A 145 -1.63 2.27 -13.17
#